data_0c8a56b302adfda77be4faa8d9a60ec4
#
_entry.id   0c8a56b302adfda77be4faa8d9a60ec4
#
_cell.length_a   1.000
_cell.length_b   1.000
_cell.length_c   1.000
_cell.angle_alpha   90.00
_cell.angle_beta   90.00
_cell.angle_gamma   90.00
#
_symmetry.space_group_name_H-M   'P 1'
#
loop_
_entity.id
_entity.type
_entity.pdbx_description
1 polymer ?
#
loop_
_entity_poly.entity_id
_entity_poly.type
_entity_poly.pdbx_seq_one_letter_code
_entity_poly.pdbx_strand_id
1 'polypeptide(L)'
;LKIDQIDPKESVLISKKVSAAESIVSDKITFDINITEFNGFDLYPSGKLVIETKALIPPNLQLADIGINDLTNFNGRIDPNEVVEAKAIIQNRGQGVARGVTILVDYGANIFNAGDGKSSFLLGDIEANQIKEIGFSFFANRNASNNLPIKLKVEEKRGRYNKIIPVNLTLNNIIKKATEVIVTGKDLGIVTITDAGTLSIDIEKDIPKTKMKNKNGIAVVIGNRYYT
;
A
#
# COMPACT_ATOMS: atom_id res chain seq x y z
N LEU A 1 -30.77 20.61 -19.79
CA LEU A 1 -31.08 19.63 -20.83
C LEU A 1 -32.42 20.04 -21.45
N LYS A 2 -32.53 20.00 -22.78
CA LYS A 2 -33.80 20.23 -23.46
C LYS A 2 -34.33 18.92 -23.98
N ILE A 3 -35.61 18.66 -23.74
CA ILE A 3 -36.36 17.53 -24.28
C ILE A 3 -37.45 18.14 -25.14
N ASP A 4 -37.64 17.65 -26.38
CA ASP A 4 -38.52 18.31 -27.30
C ASP A 4 -40.02 18.09 -26.91
N GLN A 5 -40.46 16.87 -26.86
CA GLN A 5 -41.85 16.51 -26.50
C GLN A 5 -41.88 15.12 -25.87
N ILE A 6 -42.75 14.92 -24.93
CA ILE A 6 -43.09 13.61 -24.38
C ILE A 6 -44.57 13.42 -24.55
N ASP A 7 -44.97 12.39 -25.31
CA ASP A 7 -46.39 12.09 -25.54
C ASP A 7 -47.04 11.46 -24.30
N PRO A 8 -48.37 11.52 -24.19
CA PRO A 8 -49.07 10.94 -23.06
C PRO A 8 -48.71 9.45 -22.87
N LYS A 9 -48.33 9.08 -21.63
CA LYS A 9 -47.88 7.76 -21.20
C LYS A 9 -46.50 7.32 -21.71
N GLU A 10 -45.76 8.21 -22.39
CA GLU A 10 -44.37 7.97 -22.74
C GLU A 10 -43.42 8.39 -21.63
N SER A 11 -42.18 7.86 -21.69
CA SER A 11 -41.13 8.20 -20.76
C SER A 11 -39.82 8.41 -21.51
N VAL A 12 -39.01 9.35 -21.03
CA VAL A 12 -37.67 9.63 -21.56
C VAL A 12 -36.65 9.37 -20.50
N LEU A 13 -35.66 8.50 -20.81
CA LEU A 13 -34.54 8.23 -19.93
C LEU A 13 -33.44 9.28 -20.10
N ILE A 14 -33.12 9.97 -19.03
CA ILE A 14 -32.02 10.94 -18.98
C ILE A 14 -30.84 10.33 -18.24
N SER A 15 -29.68 10.28 -18.89
CA SER A 15 -28.44 9.84 -18.26
C SER A 15 -27.44 11.00 -18.20
N LYS A 16 -26.89 11.24 -17.02
CA LYS A 16 -25.84 12.23 -16.78
C LYS A 16 -24.71 11.61 -15.99
N LYS A 17 -23.47 11.75 -16.50
CA LYS A 17 -22.29 11.34 -15.79
C LYS A 17 -21.94 12.38 -14.73
N VAL A 18 -21.79 11.93 -13.49
CA VAL A 18 -21.34 12.75 -12.37
C VAL A 18 -19.93 12.29 -12.00
N SER A 19 -19.02 13.24 -11.75
CA SER A 19 -17.66 12.99 -11.28
C SER A 19 -17.45 13.66 -9.94
N ALA A 20 -16.96 12.92 -8.96
CA ALA A 20 -16.58 13.47 -7.67
C ALA A 20 -15.13 13.95 -7.68
N ALA A 21 -14.86 15.09 -7.04
CA ALA A 21 -13.50 15.51 -6.76
C ALA A 21 -12.88 14.60 -5.67
N GLU A 22 -11.56 14.54 -5.62
CA GLU A 22 -10.85 13.72 -4.64
C GLU A 22 -10.98 14.20 -3.21
N SER A 23 -11.14 15.50 -3.08
CA SER A 23 -11.40 16.16 -1.80
C SER A 23 -12.83 15.94 -1.29
N ILE A 24 -13.64 15.13 -2.01
CA ILE A 24 -15.00 14.85 -1.55
C ILE A 24 -14.96 14.17 -0.18
N VAL A 25 -15.77 14.66 0.73
CA VAL A 25 -15.95 14.06 2.06
C VAL A 25 -17.06 13.00 2.03
N SER A 26 -17.08 12.16 3.05
CA SER A 26 -18.20 11.23 3.24
C SER A 26 -19.42 12.01 3.72
N ASP A 27 -20.45 12.10 2.87
CA ASP A 27 -21.67 12.86 3.13
C ASP A 27 -22.79 12.41 2.18
N LYS A 28 -23.95 13.06 2.31
CA LYS A 28 -25.09 12.93 1.39
C LYS A 28 -25.18 14.19 0.53
N ILE A 29 -25.03 14.02 -0.78
CA ILE A 29 -25.21 15.10 -1.75
C ILE A 29 -26.62 14.98 -2.33
N THR A 30 -27.37 16.07 -2.24
CA THR A 30 -28.70 16.18 -2.83
C THR A 30 -28.64 16.96 -4.13
N PHE A 31 -29.18 16.39 -5.18
CA PHE A 31 -29.40 17.05 -6.45
C PHE A 31 -30.86 17.39 -6.56
N ASP A 32 -31.17 18.67 -6.77
CA ASP A 32 -32.53 19.10 -7.07
C ASP A 32 -32.78 18.99 -8.57
N ILE A 33 -33.87 18.31 -8.95
CA ILE A 33 -34.26 18.11 -10.33
C ILE A 33 -35.46 19.02 -10.60
N ASN A 34 -35.22 20.06 -11.39
CA ASN A 34 -36.26 20.98 -11.83
C ASN A 34 -36.64 20.65 -13.27
N ILE A 35 -37.91 20.48 -13.51
CA ILE A 35 -38.48 20.26 -14.85
C ILE A 35 -39.43 21.42 -15.11
N THR A 36 -39.18 22.14 -16.19
CA THR A 36 -40.02 23.24 -16.65
C THR A 36 -40.67 22.83 -17.97
N GLU A 37 -41.94 23.11 -18.10
CA GLU A 37 -42.74 22.80 -19.28
C GLU A 37 -43.20 24.11 -19.93
N PHE A 38 -43.27 24.13 -21.25
CA PHE A 38 -43.55 25.35 -22.03
C PHE A 38 -44.91 25.98 -21.67
N ASN A 39 -45.94 25.17 -21.37
CA ASN A 39 -47.29 25.66 -21.03
C ASN A 39 -47.43 25.95 -19.52
N GLY A 40 -46.36 25.83 -18.74
CA GLY A 40 -46.35 26.16 -17.32
C GLY A 40 -46.76 25.00 -16.39
N PHE A 41 -46.82 23.78 -16.87
CA PHE A 41 -47.05 22.60 -16.03
C PHE A 41 -45.72 22.08 -15.48
N ASP A 42 -45.03 22.92 -14.77
CA ASP A 42 -43.73 22.64 -14.17
C ASP A 42 -43.83 21.58 -13.08
N LEU A 43 -42.74 20.83 -12.87
CA LEU A 43 -42.67 19.87 -11.76
C LEU A 43 -42.62 20.63 -10.42
N TYR A 44 -43.65 20.45 -9.59
CA TYR A 44 -43.67 21.01 -8.25
C TYR A 44 -44.19 19.97 -7.24
N PRO A 45 -43.50 19.73 -6.10
CA PRO A 45 -42.16 20.22 -5.76
C PRO A 45 -41.08 19.60 -6.65
N SER A 46 -39.90 20.22 -6.70
CA SER A 46 -38.71 19.70 -7.41
C SER A 46 -38.40 18.28 -6.98
N GLY A 47 -38.04 17.43 -7.95
CA GLY A 47 -37.52 16.10 -7.67
C GLY A 47 -36.19 16.19 -6.91
N LYS A 48 -35.93 15.19 -6.03
CA LYS A 48 -34.67 15.12 -5.29
C LYS A 48 -33.99 13.78 -5.52
N LEU A 49 -32.71 13.83 -5.90
CA LEU A 49 -31.83 12.65 -5.96
C LEU A 49 -30.76 12.79 -4.88
N VAL A 50 -30.74 11.86 -3.95
CA VAL A 50 -29.71 11.82 -2.89
C VAL A 50 -28.69 10.76 -3.22
N ILE A 51 -27.41 11.13 -3.27
CA ILE A 51 -26.30 10.22 -3.49
C ILE A 51 -25.38 10.27 -2.27
N GLU A 52 -25.04 9.10 -1.73
CA GLU A 52 -24.05 8.97 -0.68
C GLU A 52 -22.65 8.99 -1.28
N THR A 53 -21.77 9.80 -0.69
CA THR A 53 -20.37 9.91 -1.07
C THR A 53 -19.50 9.31 0.03
N LYS A 54 -18.32 8.82 -0.36
CA LYS A 54 -17.33 8.30 0.57
C LYS A 54 -15.99 8.96 0.29
N ALA A 55 -15.36 9.49 1.33
CA ALA A 55 -14.03 10.07 1.23
C ALA A 55 -13.02 9.04 0.73
N LEU A 56 -12.11 9.48 -0.12
CA LEU A 56 -11.01 8.64 -0.60
C LEU A 56 -9.96 8.52 0.51
N ILE A 57 -9.68 7.30 0.92
CA ILE A 57 -8.58 6.98 1.83
C ILE A 57 -7.35 6.62 0.99
N PRO A 58 -6.23 7.38 1.08
CA PRO A 58 -5.08 7.14 0.24
C PRO A 58 -4.25 5.93 0.71
N PRO A 59 -3.67 5.14 -0.22
CA PRO A 59 -2.61 4.21 0.09
C PRO A 59 -1.27 4.94 0.27
N ASN A 60 -0.28 4.27 0.89
CA ASN A 60 1.09 4.74 0.99
C ASN A 60 2.06 3.56 0.82
N LEU A 61 2.45 3.29 -0.42
CA LEU A 61 3.36 2.22 -0.74
C LEU A 61 4.81 2.60 -0.41
N GLN A 62 5.52 1.72 0.28
CA GLN A 62 6.91 1.90 0.70
C GLN A 62 7.69 0.60 0.54
N LEU A 63 9.00 0.72 0.31
CA LEU A 63 9.94 -0.38 0.48
C LEU A 63 10.15 -0.57 1.99
N ALA A 64 9.65 -1.66 2.52
CA ALA A 64 9.75 -1.96 3.94
C ALA A 64 11.11 -2.56 4.28
N ASP A 65 11.61 -3.44 3.41
CA ASP A 65 12.92 -4.06 3.56
C ASP A 65 13.46 -4.51 2.18
N ILE A 66 14.77 -4.67 2.11
CA ILE A 66 15.46 -5.28 0.97
C ILE A 66 16.66 -6.08 1.47
N GLY A 67 16.78 -7.29 0.96
CA GLY A 67 17.93 -8.15 1.21
C GLY A 67 18.45 -8.74 -0.09
N ILE A 68 19.63 -9.33 -0.02
CA ILE A 68 20.21 -10.07 -1.13
C ILE A 68 20.43 -11.54 -0.75
N ASN A 69 20.38 -12.37 -1.74
CA ASN A 69 20.82 -13.73 -1.72
C ASN A 69 21.94 -13.88 -2.74
N ASP A 70 23.17 -14.01 -2.24
CA ASP A 70 24.33 -14.27 -3.06
C ASP A 70 24.30 -15.76 -3.47
N LEU A 71 24.23 -15.99 -4.75
CA LEU A 71 24.10 -17.34 -5.33
C LEU A 71 25.43 -17.90 -5.84
N THR A 72 26.50 -17.10 -5.84
CA THR A 72 27.75 -17.44 -6.50
C THR A 72 28.82 -17.92 -5.50
N ASN A 73 29.19 -17.07 -4.54
CA ASN A 73 30.27 -17.36 -3.60
C ASN A 73 29.83 -17.38 -2.12
N PHE A 74 28.53 -17.04 -1.87
CA PHE A 74 27.91 -17.06 -0.55
C PHE A 74 28.58 -16.16 0.50
N ASN A 75 29.28 -15.11 0.06
CA ASN A 75 29.96 -14.17 0.95
C ASN A 75 29.02 -13.08 1.52
N GLY A 76 27.79 -13.02 1.02
CA GLY A 76 26.75 -12.05 1.44
C GLY A 76 27.02 -10.63 0.97
N ARG A 77 27.83 -10.43 -0.07
CA ARG A 77 28.14 -9.16 -0.69
C ARG A 77 27.64 -9.13 -2.12
N ILE A 78 27.66 -7.97 -2.72
CA ILE A 78 27.45 -7.78 -4.16
C ILE A 78 28.82 -7.49 -4.75
N ASP A 79 29.44 -8.47 -5.38
CA ASP A 79 30.72 -8.29 -6.05
C ASP A 79 30.52 -7.96 -7.55
N PRO A 80 31.44 -7.22 -8.19
CA PRO A 80 31.34 -6.94 -9.63
C PRO A 80 31.34 -8.22 -10.48
N ASN A 81 30.45 -8.28 -11.47
CA ASN A 81 30.19 -9.42 -12.38
C ASN A 81 29.63 -10.67 -11.70
N GLU A 82 29.14 -10.55 -10.49
CA GLU A 82 28.46 -11.61 -9.78
C GLU A 82 26.95 -11.46 -9.94
N VAL A 83 26.26 -12.61 -10.08
CA VAL A 83 24.80 -12.66 -10.12
C VAL A 83 24.28 -12.78 -8.70
N VAL A 84 23.46 -11.83 -8.30
CA VAL A 84 22.77 -11.82 -7.01
C VAL A 84 21.27 -11.73 -7.22
N GLU A 85 20.53 -12.31 -6.31
CA GLU A 85 19.09 -12.18 -6.21
C GLU A 85 18.76 -11.17 -5.10
N ALA A 86 18.00 -10.13 -5.45
CA ALA A 86 17.44 -9.19 -4.49
C ALA A 86 15.99 -9.56 -4.17
N LYS A 87 15.65 -9.52 -2.89
CA LYS A 87 14.31 -9.74 -2.36
C LYS A 87 13.82 -8.44 -1.73
N ALA A 88 12.82 -7.80 -2.33
CA ALA A 88 12.28 -6.55 -1.86
C ALA A 88 10.87 -6.75 -1.30
N ILE A 89 10.63 -6.17 -0.11
CA ILE A 89 9.35 -6.23 0.59
C ILE A 89 8.67 -4.87 0.47
N ILE A 90 7.52 -4.86 -0.21
CA ILE A 90 6.70 -3.68 -0.41
C ILE A 90 5.55 -3.71 0.59
N GLN A 91 5.35 -2.62 1.31
CA GLN A 91 4.27 -2.47 2.29
C GLN A 91 3.38 -1.29 1.94
N ASN A 92 2.07 -1.46 2.08
CA ASN A 92 1.13 -0.35 2.08
C ASN A 92 0.93 0.14 3.52
N ARG A 93 1.61 1.23 3.89
CA ARG A 93 1.46 1.89 5.21
C ARG A 93 0.32 2.90 5.25
N GLY A 94 -0.40 3.07 4.15
CA GLY A 94 -1.61 3.88 4.13
C GLY A 94 -2.82 3.10 4.66
N GLN A 95 -3.88 3.82 4.96
CA GLN A 95 -5.15 3.24 5.39
C GLN A 95 -6.06 2.82 4.22
N GLY A 96 -5.77 3.31 3.02
CA GLY A 96 -6.51 2.96 1.80
C GLY A 96 -5.85 1.83 1.02
N VAL A 97 -6.65 1.13 0.24
CA VAL A 97 -6.18 0.06 -0.66
C VAL A 97 -5.39 0.65 -1.82
N ALA A 98 -4.21 0.13 -2.10
CA ALA A 98 -3.51 0.37 -3.36
C ALA A 98 -4.03 -0.61 -4.42
N ARG A 99 -4.54 -0.09 -5.53
CA ARG A 99 -5.24 -0.87 -6.56
C ARG A 99 -4.33 -1.22 -7.73
N GLY A 100 -4.34 -2.50 -8.14
CA GLY A 100 -3.69 -2.96 -9.36
C GLY A 100 -2.21 -2.57 -9.43
N VAL A 101 -1.47 -2.80 -8.34
CA VAL A 101 -0.07 -2.38 -8.22
C VAL A 101 0.81 -3.22 -9.13
N THR A 102 1.65 -2.54 -9.91
CA THR A 102 2.72 -3.13 -10.71
C THR A 102 4.03 -2.47 -10.31
N ILE A 103 5.09 -3.27 -10.22
CA ILE A 103 6.45 -2.76 -9.95
C ILE A 103 7.33 -3.09 -11.13
N LEU A 104 8.01 -2.06 -11.64
CA LEU A 104 9.07 -2.21 -12.63
C LEU A 104 10.42 -1.94 -11.96
N VAL A 105 11.37 -2.83 -12.16
CA VAL A 105 12.75 -2.66 -11.71
C VAL A 105 13.54 -1.90 -12.77
N ASP A 106 14.01 -0.72 -12.42
CA ASP A 106 14.93 0.09 -13.20
C ASP A 106 16.35 -0.12 -12.66
N TYR A 107 17.16 -0.86 -13.37
CA TYR A 107 18.49 -1.26 -12.92
C TYR A 107 19.51 -0.09 -12.97
N GLY A 108 19.27 0.89 -13.85
CA GLY A 108 20.21 1.98 -14.07
C GLY A 108 21.48 1.59 -14.83
N ALA A 109 22.50 2.46 -14.78
CA ALA A 109 23.71 2.29 -15.57
C ALA A 109 24.62 1.18 -15.01
N ASN A 110 25.19 0.36 -15.90
CA ASN A 110 26.17 -0.70 -15.58
C ASN A 110 25.61 -1.84 -14.70
N ILE A 111 24.29 -1.93 -14.60
CA ILE A 111 23.60 -3.03 -13.93
C ILE A 111 22.66 -3.69 -14.93
N PHE A 112 22.67 -5.00 -14.95
CA PHE A 112 21.97 -5.78 -15.95
C PHE A 112 21.07 -6.80 -15.26
N ASN A 113 19.89 -6.99 -15.83
CA ASN A 113 19.01 -8.06 -15.42
C ASN A 113 19.69 -9.42 -15.63
N ALA A 114 19.56 -10.32 -14.68
CA ALA A 114 20.06 -11.68 -14.73
C ALA A 114 18.91 -12.67 -14.48
N GLY A 115 19.17 -13.94 -14.75
CA GLY A 115 18.16 -15.00 -14.53
C GLY A 115 17.09 -15.04 -15.61
N ASP A 116 15.81 -15.01 -15.22
CA ASP A 116 14.65 -15.15 -16.13
C ASP A 116 14.31 -13.88 -16.91
N GLY A 117 15.11 -12.82 -16.75
CA GLY A 117 14.89 -11.53 -17.42
C GLY A 117 13.69 -10.73 -16.90
N LYS A 118 13.07 -11.16 -15.80
CA LYS A 118 11.88 -10.53 -15.27
C LYS A 118 12.19 -9.22 -14.56
N SER A 119 11.64 -8.13 -15.07
CA SER A 119 11.80 -6.79 -14.51
C SER A 119 10.47 -6.13 -14.14
N SER A 120 9.34 -6.79 -14.40
CA SER A 120 7.99 -6.31 -14.11
C SER A 120 7.23 -7.33 -13.26
N PHE A 121 6.60 -6.85 -12.18
CA PHE A 121 5.91 -7.67 -11.19
C PHE A 121 4.50 -7.13 -10.96
N LEU A 122 3.49 -7.90 -11.32
CA LEU A 122 2.09 -7.58 -11.04
C LEU A 122 1.75 -8.07 -9.62
N LEU A 123 1.56 -7.15 -8.69
CA LEU A 123 1.21 -7.45 -7.30
C LEU A 123 -0.30 -7.46 -7.04
N GLY A 124 -1.07 -6.84 -7.94
CA GLY A 124 -2.52 -6.67 -7.75
C GLY A 124 -2.86 -5.64 -6.67
N ASP A 125 -3.96 -5.83 -5.97
CA ASP A 125 -4.36 -4.96 -4.88
C ASP A 125 -3.52 -5.24 -3.62
N ILE A 126 -3.17 -4.17 -2.89
CA ILE A 126 -2.45 -4.25 -1.62
C ILE A 126 -3.27 -3.50 -0.57
N GLU A 127 -3.84 -4.25 0.37
CA GLU A 127 -4.66 -3.72 1.45
C GLU A 127 -3.83 -2.87 2.44
N ALA A 128 -4.52 -2.13 3.31
CA ALA A 128 -3.87 -1.38 4.38
C ALA A 128 -3.01 -2.32 5.25
N ASN A 129 -1.77 -1.91 5.53
CA ASN A 129 -0.75 -2.66 6.27
C ASN A 129 -0.28 -3.97 5.62
N GLN A 130 -0.86 -4.38 4.49
CA GLN A 130 -0.44 -5.58 3.78
C GLN A 130 0.96 -5.41 3.18
N ILE A 131 1.70 -6.51 3.13
CA ILE A 131 3.00 -6.64 2.48
C ILE A 131 2.90 -7.53 1.23
N LYS A 132 3.73 -7.24 0.25
CA LYS A 132 3.97 -8.07 -0.93
C LYS A 132 5.47 -8.14 -1.17
N GLU A 133 5.91 -9.25 -1.74
CA GLU A 133 7.30 -9.52 -2.00
C GLU A 133 7.55 -9.63 -3.50
N ILE A 134 8.71 -9.14 -3.95
CA ILE A 134 9.25 -9.38 -5.28
C ILE A 134 10.68 -9.86 -5.17
N GLY A 135 11.06 -10.80 -6.04
CA GLY A 135 12.44 -11.24 -6.22
C GLY A 135 12.91 -10.91 -7.63
N PHE A 136 14.08 -10.33 -7.76
CA PHE A 136 14.70 -10.03 -9.04
C PHE A 136 16.20 -10.27 -8.99
N SER A 137 16.75 -10.79 -10.09
CA SER A 137 18.17 -11.09 -10.19
C SER A 137 18.87 -10.06 -11.08
N PHE A 138 20.07 -9.69 -10.68
CA PHE A 138 20.90 -8.78 -11.45
C PHE A 138 22.40 -9.06 -11.25
N PHE A 139 23.21 -8.48 -12.12
CA PHE A 139 24.64 -8.34 -11.89
C PHE A 139 25.10 -6.92 -12.21
N ALA A 140 26.10 -6.44 -11.49
CA ALA A 140 26.75 -5.17 -11.71
C ALA A 140 28.10 -5.41 -12.39
N ASN A 141 28.43 -4.71 -13.46
CA ASN A 141 29.75 -4.80 -14.04
C ASN A 141 30.78 -3.95 -13.24
N ARG A 142 32.07 -4.03 -13.59
CA ARG A 142 33.15 -3.31 -12.91
C ARG A 142 33.07 -1.78 -13.01
N ASN A 143 32.23 -1.25 -13.91
CA ASN A 143 32.03 0.19 -14.10
C ASN A 143 30.81 0.70 -13.31
N ALA A 144 30.13 -0.17 -12.58
CA ALA A 144 29.01 0.25 -11.74
C ALA A 144 29.48 1.13 -10.58
N SER A 145 28.68 2.09 -10.19
CA SER A 145 28.93 2.92 -9.01
C SER A 145 28.83 2.10 -7.72
N ASN A 146 29.57 2.49 -6.69
CA ASN A 146 29.48 1.80 -5.40
C ASN A 146 28.04 1.76 -4.86
N ASN A 147 27.31 2.86 -4.97
CA ASN A 147 25.87 2.90 -4.71
C ASN A 147 25.15 2.51 -6.01
N LEU A 148 24.48 1.38 -5.99
CA LEU A 148 23.79 0.87 -7.16
C LEU A 148 22.56 1.72 -7.47
N PRO A 149 22.41 2.27 -8.71
CA PRO A 149 21.33 3.19 -9.06
C PRO A 149 19.98 2.48 -9.31
N ILE A 150 19.74 1.35 -8.67
CA ILE A 150 18.52 0.58 -8.84
C ILE A 150 17.33 1.33 -8.24
N LYS A 151 16.22 1.35 -8.95
CA LYS A 151 14.96 1.96 -8.51
C LYS A 151 13.79 1.04 -8.78
N LEU A 152 12.82 1.06 -7.89
CA LEU A 152 11.53 0.42 -8.08
C LEU A 152 10.53 1.49 -8.53
N LYS A 153 10.04 1.39 -9.76
CA LYS A 153 8.95 2.21 -10.27
C LYS A 153 7.65 1.51 -9.89
N VAL A 154 6.95 2.09 -8.94
CA VAL A 154 5.66 1.59 -8.45
C VAL A 154 4.57 2.30 -9.24
N GLU A 155 3.77 1.54 -9.97
CA GLU A 155 2.60 2.00 -10.68
C GLU A 155 1.34 1.49 -10.00
N GLU A 156 0.37 2.37 -9.80
CA GLU A 156 -0.92 2.08 -9.20
C GLU A 156 -2.03 2.48 -10.18
N LYS A 157 -3.06 1.68 -10.30
CA LYS A 157 -4.12 1.80 -11.33
C LYS A 157 -4.70 3.21 -11.49
N ARG A 158 -4.78 3.99 -10.41
CA ARG A 158 -5.27 5.38 -10.44
C ARG A 158 -4.24 6.38 -10.95
N GLY A 159 -2.95 5.98 -11.04
CA GLY A 159 -1.84 6.77 -11.55
C GLY A 159 -1.25 7.80 -10.57
N ARG A 160 -2.05 8.33 -9.66
CA ARG A 160 -1.64 9.40 -8.72
C ARG A 160 -0.79 8.91 -7.56
N TYR A 161 -0.85 7.61 -7.24
CA TYR A 161 -0.04 6.99 -6.19
C TYR A 161 1.20 6.31 -6.75
N ASN A 162 1.51 6.60 -8.02
CA ASN A 162 2.75 6.17 -8.64
C ASN A 162 3.94 6.76 -7.90
N LYS A 163 4.98 5.97 -7.72
CA LYS A 163 6.14 6.36 -6.93
C LYS A 163 7.40 5.72 -7.47
N ILE A 164 8.50 6.44 -7.37
CA ILE A 164 9.84 5.89 -7.63
C ILE A 164 10.52 5.73 -6.28
N ILE A 165 10.90 4.52 -5.94
CA ILE A 165 11.56 4.17 -4.68
C ILE A 165 13.00 3.79 -4.99
N PRO A 166 14.00 4.54 -4.52
CA PRO A 166 15.39 4.14 -4.66
C PRO A 166 15.68 2.90 -3.80
N VAL A 167 16.50 2.00 -4.32
CA VAL A 167 16.95 0.81 -3.62
C VAL A 167 18.39 1.07 -3.13
N ASN A 168 18.58 1.04 -1.81
CA ASN A 168 19.87 1.30 -1.21
C ASN A 168 20.72 0.02 -1.13
N LEU A 169 21.33 -0.35 -2.25
CA LEU A 169 22.28 -1.46 -2.34
C LEU A 169 23.66 -0.90 -2.69
N THR A 170 24.70 -1.49 -2.11
CA THR A 170 26.10 -1.06 -2.32
C THR A 170 26.97 -2.24 -2.68
N LEU A 171 27.93 -2.01 -3.60
CA LEU A 171 28.96 -2.99 -3.93
C LEU A 171 29.90 -3.24 -2.74
N ASN A 172 30.43 -4.43 -2.66
CA ASN A 172 31.46 -4.87 -1.68
C ASN A 172 31.08 -4.75 -0.21
N ASN A 173 29.84 -4.38 0.12
CA ASN A 173 29.33 -4.33 1.48
C ASN A 173 28.53 -5.59 1.82
N ILE A 174 28.67 -6.05 3.08
CA ILE A 174 27.84 -7.15 3.56
C ILE A 174 26.39 -6.65 3.71
N ILE A 175 25.49 -7.28 2.98
CA ILE A 175 24.06 -6.97 3.05
C ILE A 175 23.36 -8.15 3.71
N LYS A 176 22.61 -7.88 4.75
CA LYS A 176 21.83 -8.92 5.46
C LYS A 176 20.81 -9.54 4.52
N LYS A 177 20.53 -10.83 4.70
CA LYS A 177 19.35 -11.45 4.09
C LYS A 177 18.12 -10.69 4.57
N ALA A 178 17.17 -10.47 3.67
CA ALA A 178 15.88 -9.90 4.05
C ALA A 178 15.27 -10.81 5.12
N THR A 179 15.12 -10.27 6.32
CA THR A 179 14.45 -11.00 7.40
C THR A 179 12.96 -10.75 7.20
N GLU A 180 12.21 -11.81 7.06
CA GLU A 180 10.75 -11.76 7.05
C GLU A 180 10.28 -11.25 8.41
N VAL A 181 10.18 -9.93 8.54
CA VAL A 181 9.48 -9.32 9.67
C VAL A 181 8.00 -9.34 9.30
N ILE A 182 7.36 -10.47 9.58
CA ILE A 182 5.91 -10.55 9.54
C ILE A 182 5.39 -9.70 10.70
N VAL A 183 5.17 -8.42 10.45
CA VAL A 183 4.33 -7.60 11.32
C VAL A 183 2.88 -7.96 11.00
N THR A 184 2.42 -9.08 11.53
CA THR A 184 1.00 -9.37 11.62
C THR A 184 0.42 -8.38 12.63
N GLY A 185 0.01 -7.21 12.14
CA GLY A 185 -0.91 -6.36 12.87
C GLY A 185 -2.19 -7.16 13.03
N LYS A 186 -2.39 -7.75 14.21
CA LYS A 186 -3.69 -8.25 14.60
C LYS A 186 -4.59 -7.01 14.62
N ASP A 187 -5.60 -7.02 13.77
CA ASP A 187 -6.64 -6.00 13.79
C ASP A 187 -7.33 -6.11 15.16
N LEU A 188 -6.86 -5.31 16.10
CA LEU A 188 -7.56 -5.11 17.36
C LEU A 188 -8.76 -4.24 16.97
N GLY A 189 -9.87 -4.90 16.62
CA GLY A 189 -11.14 -4.23 16.42
C GLY A 189 -11.32 -3.16 17.50
N ILE A 190 -11.88 -2.03 17.10
CA ILE A 190 -12.18 -0.92 18.02
C ILE A 190 -12.92 -1.51 19.23
N VAL A 191 -12.20 -1.75 20.31
CA VAL A 191 -12.81 -2.06 21.59
C VAL A 191 -13.40 -0.74 22.08
N THR A 192 -14.67 -0.55 21.83
CA THR A 192 -15.44 0.48 22.51
C THR A 192 -15.44 0.10 23.98
N ILE A 193 -14.57 0.73 24.75
CA ILE A 193 -14.55 0.60 26.21
C ILE A 193 -15.79 1.33 26.71
N THR A 194 -16.88 0.60 26.90
CA THR A 194 -18.14 1.12 27.47
C THR A 194 -18.18 1.01 28.98
N ASP A 195 -17.10 0.54 29.62
CA ASP A 195 -17.07 0.51 31.10
C ASP A 195 -15.65 0.75 31.60
N ALA A 196 -15.48 1.86 32.32
CA ALA A 196 -14.23 2.21 32.98
C ALA A 196 -14.10 1.37 34.28
N GLY A 197 -14.13 0.06 34.14
CA GLY A 197 -13.67 -0.84 35.17
C GLY A 197 -12.16 -0.79 35.21
N THR A 198 -11.59 -0.41 36.34
CA THR A 198 -10.16 -0.42 36.61
C THR A 198 -9.57 -1.79 36.31
N LEU A 199 -8.98 -1.95 35.11
CA LEU A 199 -8.14 -3.10 34.81
C LEU A 199 -6.83 -2.94 35.58
N SER A 200 -6.81 -3.42 36.81
CA SER A 200 -5.58 -3.66 37.55
C SER A 200 -4.92 -4.93 37.01
N ILE A 201 -4.24 -4.81 35.89
CA ILE A 201 -3.32 -5.85 35.43
C ILE A 201 -2.00 -5.61 36.16
N ASP A 202 -1.84 -6.25 37.28
CA ASP A 202 -0.59 -6.28 38.02
C ASP A 202 0.33 -7.30 37.36
N ILE A 203 1.10 -6.84 36.37
CA ILE A 203 2.03 -7.65 35.57
C ILE A 203 3.09 -8.31 36.46
N GLU A 204 3.30 -7.81 37.68
CA GLU A 204 4.27 -8.37 38.63
C GLU A 204 3.72 -9.61 39.36
N LYS A 205 2.41 -9.78 39.40
CA LYS A 205 1.76 -10.92 40.11
C LYS A 205 1.48 -12.13 39.22
N ASP A 206 1.36 -11.93 37.91
CA ASP A 206 1.02 -12.97 36.91
C ASP A 206 2.15 -13.24 35.91
N ILE A 207 3.38 -13.41 36.38
CA ILE A 207 4.50 -13.81 35.52
C ILE A 207 4.31 -15.29 35.16
N PRO A 208 4.11 -15.65 33.86
CA PRO A 208 3.97 -17.06 33.47
C PRO A 208 5.25 -17.82 33.76
N LYS A 209 5.18 -18.81 34.64
CA LYS A 209 6.30 -19.72 34.92
C LYS A 209 6.43 -20.72 33.78
N THR A 210 7.37 -20.52 32.88
CA THR A 210 7.70 -21.51 31.84
C THR A 210 8.68 -22.55 32.37
N LYS A 211 8.42 -23.83 32.06
CA LYS A 211 9.32 -24.93 32.32
C LYS A 211 10.43 -25.10 31.25
N MET A 212 10.36 -24.30 30.16
CA MET A 212 11.34 -24.35 29.10
C MET A 212 12.57 -23.52 29.47
N LYS A 213 13.73 -24.18 29.63
CA LYS A 213 15.03 -23.52 29.78
C LYS A 213 15.71 -23.47 28.42
N ASN A 214 15.72 -22.33 27.77
CA ASN A 214 16.54 -22.12 26.61
C ASN A 214 17.91 -21.56 27.05
N LYS A 215 18.96 -22.40 27.00
CA LYS A 215 20.32 -22.01 27.43
C LYS A 215 20.97 -20.94 26.60
N ASN A 216 20.45 -20.69 25.40
CA ASN A 216 20.99 -19.69 24.45
C ASN A 216 19.97 -18.57 24.15
N GLY A 217 18.95 -18.41 24.96
CA GLY A 217 17.94 -17.36 24.78
C GLY A 217 18.47 -15.99 25.21
N ILE A 218 18.34 -15.00 24.37
CA ILE A 218 18.58 -13.60 24.70
C ILE A 218 17.21 -12.93 24.82
N ALA A 219 16.93 -12.34 25.99
CA ALA A 219 15.75 -11.50 26.17
C ALA A 219 16.19 -10.03 26.15
N VAL A 220 15.54 -9.23 25.29
CA VAL A 220 15.70 -7.77 25.28
C VAL A 220 14.42 -7.17 25.87
N VAL A 221 14.56 -6.54 27.05
CA VAL A 221 13.45 -5.81 27.70
C VAL A 221 13.67 -4.33 27.46
N ILE A 222 12.74 -3.71 26.73
CA ILE A 222 12.72 -2.26 26.51
C ILE A 222 11.62 -1.67 27.39
N GLY A 223 12.03 -0.97 28.43
CA GLY A 223 11.12 -0.26 29.34
C GLY A 223 11.26 1.26 29.14
N ASN A 224 10.13 1.98 29.04
CA ASN A 224 10.13 3.43 29.08
C ASN A 224 9.85 3.86 30.53
N ARG A 225 10.74 4.67 31.11
CA ARG A 225 10.71 5.05 32.53
C ARG A 225 9.83 6.26 32.83
N TYR A 226 9.42 6.98 31.79
CA TYR A 226 8.63 8.19 31.93
C TYR A 226 7.49 8.19 30.91
N TYR A 227 6.27 8.04 31.40
CA TYR A 227 5.05 8.38 30.69
C TYR A 227 4.60 9.76 31.20
N THR A 228 4.59 10.75 30.32
CA THR A 228 3.91 12.04 30.53
C THR A 228 2.62 12.03 29.75
#